data_e467c5d06f657087ed0e09d39aa2d8e6
#
_entry.id   e467c5d06f657087ed0e09d39aa2d8e6
#
_cell.length_a   1.000
_cell.length_b   1.000
_cell.length_c   1.000
_cell.angle_alpha   90.00
_cell.angle_beta   90.00
_cell.angle_gamma   90.00
#
_symmetry.space_group_name_H-M   'P 1'
#
loop_
_entity.id
_entity.type
_entity.pdbx_description
1 polymer ?
#
loop_
_entity_poly.entity_id
_entity_poly.type
_entity_poly.pdbx_seq_one_letter_code
_entity_poly.pdbx_strand_id
1 'polypeptide(L)'
;DGIALGSEGSAVDVSVLKPLVDALGQTPCLLVFEGTPSLLPEAQRSLFNYFVLDISGASDEYDIETSVLYATGYGKAAPDRLLLAVTPDGTLTDNNGVTRNAIAGAAYGALNMETPLGGIAIYNISADYYDTDIIYKQTRGGIQFLNPASAH
;
A
#
# COMPACT_ATOMS: atom_id res chain seq x y z
N ASP A 1 -9.27 -5.61 14.68
CA ASP A 1 -10.20 -5.58 13.54
C ASP A 1 -10.26 -4.17 12.96
N GLY A 2 -10.57 -4.03 11.68
CA GLY A 2 -10.59 -2.75 10.98
C GLY A 2 -11.50 -2.76 9.76
N ILE A 3 -11.59 -1.60 9.11
CA ILE A 3 -12.38 -1.39 7.90
C ILE A 3 -11.50 -0.72 6.86
N ALA A 4 -11.55 -1.22 5.63
CA ALA A 4 -10.98 -0.58 4.46
C ALA A 4 -12.10 0.09 3.65
N LEU A 5 -11.88 1.34 3.24
CA LEU A 5 -12.77 2.13 2.41
C LEU A 5 -12.05 2.47 1.11
N GLY A 6 -12.69 2.23 -0.02
CA GLY A 6 -12.14 2.55 -1.35
C GLY A 6 -12.98 3.61 -2.08
N SER A 7 -12.36 4.30 -3.02
CA SER A 7 -13.01 5.35 -3.83
C SER A 7 -12.98 5.08 -5.34
N GLU A 8 -12.43 3.95 -5.78
CA GLU A 8 -12.24 3.61 -7.19
C GLU A 8 -11.59 4.74 -8.02
N GLY A 9 -10.65 5.48 -7.38
CA GLY A 9 -9.92 6.58 -8.03
C GLY A 9 -10.68 7.90 -8.17
N SER A 10 -11.92 7.99 -7.68
CA SER A 10 -12.71 9.21 -7.70
C SER A 10 -12.61 9.98 -6.37
N ALA A 11 -12.76 11.30 -6.41
CA ALA A 11 -12.86 12.09 -5.20
C ALA A 11 -14.06 11.65 -4.36
N VAL A 12 -13.84 11.49 -3.06
CA VAL A 12 -14.87 10.96 -2.16
C VAL A 12 -15.88 12.06 -1.82
N ASP A 13 -17.17 11.71 -1.93
CA ASP A 13 -18.24 12.61 -1.48
C ASP A 13 -18.27 12.66 0.06
N VAL A 14 -17.96 13.83 0.58
CA VAL A 14 -17.90 14.10 2.01
C VAL A 14 -19.25 13.90 2.70
N SER A 15 -20.35 14.17 2.00
CA SER A 15 -21.70 14.05 2.57
C SER A 15 -22.06 12.61 2.94
N VAL A 16 -21.52 11.65 2.17
CA VAL A 16 -21.73 10.22 2.40
C VAL A 16 -20.67 9.66 3.35
N LEU A 17 -19.41 10.04 3.16
CA LEU A 17 -18.30 9.48 3.93
C LEU A 17 -18.21 10.03 5.35
N LYS A 18 -18.46 11.34 5.53
CA LYS A 18 -18.25 11.99 6.83
C LYS A 18 -19.00 11.35 7.99
N PRO A 19 -20.31 11.07 7.92
CA PRO A 19 -21.02 10.41 9.03
C PRO A 19 -20.45 9.03 9.38
N LEU A 20 -20.03 8.27 8.36
CA LEU A 20 -19.42 6.95 8.55
C LEU A 20 -18.07 7.06 9.26
N VAL A 21 -17.20 7.93 8.77
CA VAL A 21 -15.84 8.11 9.32
C VAL A 21 -15.91 8.69 10.73
N ASP A 22 -16.79 9.65 10.99
CA ASP A 22 -16.99 10.22 12.33
C ASP A 22 -17.48 9.14 13.33
N ALA A 23 -18.37 8.25 12.89
CA ALA A 23 -18.83 7.14 13.72
C ALA A 23 -17.71 6.11 13.97
N LEU A 24 -16.95 5.74 12.95
CA LEU A 24 -15.84 4.80 13.05
C LEU A 24 -14.65 5.38 13.83
N GLY A 25 -14.38 6.67 13.69
CA GLY A 25 -13.32 7.36 14.43
C GLY A 25 -13.50 7.36 15.96
N GLN A 26 -14.71 7.09 16.44
CA GLN A 26 -15.00 6.90 17.87
C GLN A 26 -14.81 5.46 18.34
N THR A 27 -14.55 4.53 17.43
CA THR A 27 -14.39 3.10 17.73
C THR A 27 -12.90 2.75 17.62
N PRO A 28 -12.33 1.98 18.55
CA PRO A 28 -10.93 1.55 18.47
C PRO A 28 -10.76 0.47 17.39
N CYS A 29 -10.86 0.86 16.14
CA CYS A 29 -10.66 0.01 14.98
C CYS A 29 -9.64 0.63 14.02
N LEU A 30 -9.01 -0.23 13.22
CA LEU A 30 -8.08 0.19 12.18
C LEU A 30 -8.89 0.72 10.98
N LEU A 31 -8.61 1.95 10.55
CA LEU A 31 -9.18 2.54 9.35
C LEU A 31 -8.13 2.60 8.25
N VAL A 32 -8.45 2.02 7.10
CA VAL A 32 -7.60 1.99 5.91
C VAL A 32 -8.35 2.63 4.74
N PHE A 33 -7.69 3.48 4.00
CA PHE A 33 -8.23 4.05 2.77
C PHE A 33 -7.50 3.46 1.56
N GLU A 34 -8.26 2.84 0.65
CA GLU A 34 -7.74 2.33 -0.62
C GLU A 34 -7.78 3.44 -1.67
N GLY A 35 -6.65 4.12 -1.81
CA GLY A 35 -6.48 5.24 -2.72
C GLY A 35 -5.47 6.26 -2.22
N THR A 36 -5.16 7.24 -3.06
CA THR A 36 -4.28 8.33 -2.66
C THR A 36 -4.99 9.25 -1.64
N PRO A 37 -4.27 9.72 -0.60
CA PRO A 37 -4.86 10.60 0.43
C PRO A 37 -5.51 11.88 -0.11
N SER A 38 -5.06 12.36 -1.27
CA SER A 38 -5.61 13.57 -1.90
C SER A 38 -7.08 13.43 -2.35
N LEU A 39 -7.59 12.21 -2.48
CA LEU A 39 -9.01 11.94 -2.76
C LEU A 39 -9.92 12.20 -1.56
N LEU A 40 -9.35 12.30 -0.36
CA LEU A 40 -10.07 12.63 0.86
C LEU A 40 -9.94 14.12 1.19
N PRO A 41 -10.99 14.71 1.79
CA PRO A 41 -10.88 16.03 2.42
C PRO A 41 -9.77 16.03 3.46
N GLU A 42 -8.99 17.11 3.50
CA GLU A 42 -7.81 17.21 4.37
C GLU A 42 -8.13 16.92 5.85
N ALA A 43 -9.25 17.46 6.35
CA ALA A 43 -9.69 17.28 7.74
C ALA A 43 -9.97 15.81 8.11
N GLN A 44 -10.17 14.92 7.13
CA GLN A 44 -10.50 13.51 7.38
C GLN A 44 -9.31 12.57 7.19
N ARG A 45 -8.22 13.02 6.55
CA ARG A 45 -7.04 12.18 6.30
C ARG A 45 -6.39 11.66 7.59
N SER A 46 -6.40 12.46 8.66
CA SER A 46 -5.82 12.07 9.95
C SER A 46 -6.56 10.93 10.66
N LEU A 47 -7.80 10.64 10.27
CA LEU A 47 -8.60 9.56 10.84
C LEU A 47 -8.18 8.18 10.34
N PHE A 48 -7.50 8.12 9.18
CA PHE A 48 -7.06 6.86 8.59
C PHE A 48 -5.67 6.48 9.11
N ASN A 49 -5.52 5.22 9.50
CA ASN A 49 -4.25 4.66 9.95
C ASN A 49 -3.31 4.43 8.76
N TYR A 50 -3.85 3.92 7.64
CA TYR A 50 -3.08 3.63 6.44
C TYR A 50 -3.81 4.06 5.17
N PHE A 51 -3.00 4.33 4.13
CA PHE A 51 -3.43 4.58 2.76
C PHE A 51 -2.79 3.53 1.86
N VAL A 52 -3.61 2.83 1.09
CA VAL A 52 -3.15 1.79 0.16
C VAL A 52 -3.02 2.41 -1.23
N LEU A 53 -1.79 2.55 -1.70
CA LEU A 53 -1.48 3.03 -3.04
C LEU A 53 -1.41 1.86 -4.00
N ASP A 54 -2.35 1.77 -4.93
CA ASP A 54 -2.34 0.74 -5.97
C ASP A 54 -1.22 1.02 -6.97
N ILE A 55 -0.18 0.19 -6.92
CA ILE A 55 0.94 0.21 -7.86
C ILE A 55 0.99 -1.06 -8.71
N SER A 56 -0.12 -1.78 -8.84
CA SER A 56 -0.18 -3.02 -9.62
C SER A 56 0.13 -2.82 -11.12
N GLY A 57 -0.05 -1.60 -11.62
CA GLY A 57 0.33 -1.21 -12.97
C GLY A 57 1.76 -0.66 -13.11
N ALA A 58 2.51 -0.53 -12.02
CA ALA A 58 3.88 -0.03 -12.05
C ALA A 58 4.83 -1.06 -12.68
N SER A 59 5.81 -0.60 -13.44
CA SER A 59 6.85 -1.44 -14.03
C SER A 59 8.23 -1.21 -13.43
N ASP A 60 8.43 -0.06 -12.80
CA ASP A 60 9.72 0.35 -12.26
C ASP A 60 9.59 1.18 -10.96
N GLU A 61 10.74 1.41 -10.34
CA GLU A 61 10.84 2.16 -9.07
C GLU A 61 10.40 3.62 -9.22
N TYR A 62 10.55 4.23 -10.40
CA TYR A 62 10.12 5.60 -10.66
C TYR A 62 8.60 5.75 -10.53
N ASP A 63 7.82 4.78 -10.97
CA ASP A 63 6.37 4.76 -10.80
C ASP A 63 5.98 4.75 -9.32
N ILE A 64 6.72 3.98 -8.50
CA ILE A 64 6.54 3.93 -7.04
C ILE A 64 6.86 5.28 -6.40
N GLU A 65 8.03 5.84 -6.73
CA GLU A 65 8.47 7.16 -6.21
C GLU A 65 7.46 8.25 -6.55
N THR A 66 6.94 8.25 -7.78
CA THR A 66 5.93 9.20 -8.23
C THR A 66 4.65 9.08 -7.41
N SER A 67 4.15 7.86 -7.19
CA SER A 67 2.94 7.60 -6.39
C SER A 67 3.12 8.07 -4.94
N VAL A 68 4.27 7.78 -4.35
CA VAL A 68 4.62 8.20 -2.99
C VAL A 68 4.74 9.72 -2.89
N LEU A 69 5.39 10.37 -3.87
CA LEU A 69 5.51 11.83 -3.91
C LEU A 69 4.14 12.52 -3.97
N TYR A 70 3.22 11.99 -4.74
CA TYR A 70 1.84 12.47 -4.78
C TYR A 70 1.14 12.33 -3.42
N ALA A 71 1.24 11.17 -2.80
CA ALA A 71 0.59 10.88 -1.52
C ALA A 71 1.15 11.75 -0.38
N THR A 72 2.47 11.97 -0.34
CA THR A 72 3.13 12.77 0.69
C THR A 72 3.05 14.28 0.40
N GLY A 73 3.29 14.69 -0.83
CA GLY A 73 3.31 16.08 -1.24
C GLY A 73 1.93 16.72 -1.27
N TYR A 74 1.01 16.17 -2.04
CA TYR A 74 -0.36 16.67 -2.17
C TYR A 74 -1.31 16.09 -1.12
N GLY A 75 -1.17 14.80 -0.83
CA GLY A 75 -2.00 14.12 0.15
C GLY A 75 -1.67 14.42 1.60
N LYS A 76 -0.46 14.95 1.87
CA LYS A 76 0.05 15.24 3.23
C LYS A 76 0.08 14.01 4.15
N ALA A 77 0.14 12.82 3.58
CA ALA A 77 0.29 11.61 4.38
C ALA A 77 1.74 11.44 4.84
N ALA A 78 1.91 10.93 6.06
CA ALA A 78 3.24 10.51 6.52
C ALA A 78 3.66 9.22 5.79
N PRO A 79 4.94 9.06 5.40
CA PRO A 79 5.41 7.89 4.64
C PRO A 79 5.11 6.55 5.33
N ASP A 80 5.25 6.45 6.65
CA ASP A 80 4.97 5.27 7.46
C ASP A 80 3.48 4.86 7.49
N ARG A 81 2.60 5.69 6.94
CA ARG A 81 1.17 5.38 6.74
C ARG A 81 0.84 4.90 5.33
N LEU A 82 1.81 4.82 4.43
CA LEU A 82 1.60 4.38 3.05
C LEU A 82 1.91 2.89 2.91
N LEU A 83 1.00 2.16 2.28
CA LEU A 83 1.19 0.77 1.89
C LEU A 83 1.17 0.69 0.36
N LEU A 84 2.18 0.04 -0.22
CA LEU A 84 2.21 -0.22 -1.67
C LEU A 84 1.45 -1.49 -1.98
N ALA A 85 0.40 -1.40 -2.79
CA ALA A 85 -0.42 -2.55 -3.18
C ALA A 85 0.01 -3.08 -4.54
N VAL A 86 0.27 -4.39 -4.60
CA VAL A 86 0.69 -5.13 -5.80
C VAL A 86 -0.09 -6.42 -5.94
N THR A 87 -0.03 -7.01 -7.15
CA THR A 87 -0.47 -8.38 -7.45
C THR A 87 0.75 -9.29 -7.63
N PRO A 88 0.63 -10.60 -7.35
CA PRO A 88 1.76 -11.55 -7.45
C PRO A 88 2.29 -11.77 -8.88
N ASP A 89 1.52 -11.45 -9.89
CA ASP A 89 1.74 -11.78 -11.30
C ASP A 89 2.57 -10.75 -12.09
N GLY A 90 3.10 -9.73 -11.41
CA GLY A 90 3.90 -8.66 -12.02
C GLY A 90 5.38 -8.74 -11.69
N THR A 91 6.14 -7.83 -12.29
CA THR A 91 7.56 -7.58 -11.97
C THR A 91 7.80 -6.07 -11.82
N LEU A 92 8.79 -5.73 -10.98
CA LEU A 92 9.26 -4.36 -10.79
C LEU A 92 10.77 -4.29 -10.96
N THR A 93 11.23 -3.29 -11.67
CA THR A 93 12.66 -3.03 -11.90
C THR A 93 13.11 -1.82 -11.07
N ASP A 94 14.16 -1.98 -10.27
CA ASP A 94 14.71 -0.89 -9.47
C ASP A 94 15.58 0.08 -10.31
N ASN A 95 15.96 1.20 -9.71
CA ASN A 95 16.79 2.23 -10.36
C ASN A 95 18.21 1.73 -10.74
N ASN A 96 18.62 0.55 -10.25
CA ASN A 96 19.87 -0.10 -10.61
C ASN A 96 19.68 -1.15 -11.74
N GLY A 97 18.47 -1.27 -12.29
CA GLY A 97 18.15 -2.21 -13.36
C GLY A 97 17.92 -3.66 -12.89
N VAL A 98 17.73 -3.88 -11.58
CA VAL A 98 17.43 -5.23 -11.04
C VAL A 98 15.93 -5.47 -11.02
N THR A 99 15.51 -6.46 -11.79
CA THR A 99 14.09 -6.87 -11.86
C THR A 99 13.78 -7.94 -10.81
N ARG A 100 12.68 -7.73 -10.06
CA ARG A 100 12.16 -8.64 -9.04
C ARG A 100 10.68 -8.96 -9.34
N ASN A 101 10.14 -10.05 -8.76
CA ASN A 101 8.69 -10.19 -8.72
C ASN A 101 8.06 -8.97 -8.02
N ALA A 102 6.80 -8.66 -8.33
CA ALA A 102 6.14 -7.43 -7.86
C ALA A 102 6.14 -7.29 -6.32
N ILE A 103 5.93 -8.39 -5.59
CA ILE A 103 5.93 -8.38 -4.11
C ILE A 103 7.32 -8.01 -3.57
N ALA A 104 8.37 -8.67 -4.07
CA ALA A 104 9.74 -8.38 -3.65
C ALA A 104 10.18 -6.97 -4.08
N GLY A 105 9.77 -6.52 -5.27
CA GLY A 105 10.04 -5.18 -5.76
C GLY A 105 9.36 -4.10 -4.93
N ALA A 106 8.09 -4.29 -4.58
CA ALA A 106 7.36 -3.36 -3.72
C ALA A 106 7.94 -3.33 -2.29
N ALA A 107 8.30 -4.49 -1.74
CA ALA A 107 8.95 -4.57 -0.43
C ALA A 107 10.30 -3.85 -0.42
N TYR A 108 11.10 -4.04 -1.48
CA TYR A 108 12.36 -3.32 -1.66
C TYR A 108 12.15 -1.81 -1.74
N GLY A 109 11.21 -1.35 -2.59
CA GLY A 109 10.87 0.06 -2.72
C GLY A 109 10.38 0.66 -1.40
N ALA A 110 9.50 -0.03 -0.66
CA ALA A 110 8.99 0.45 0.62
C ALA A 110 10.09 0.67 1.67
N LEU A 111 11.12 -0.18 1.70
CA LEU A 111 12.23 -0.06 2.66
C LEU A 111 13.31 0.95 2.25
N ASN A 112 13.53 1.13 0.95
CA ASN A 112 14.66 1.91 0.44
C ASN A 112 14.29 3.35 0.05
N MET A 113 13.05 3.81 0.31
CA MET A 113 12.71 5.23 0.25
C MET A 113 13.53 6.01 1.28
N GLU A 114 13.75 7.30 1.04
CA GLU A 114 14.43 8.22 1.98
C GLU A 114 13.84 8.10 3.40
N THR A 115 12.51 7.99 3.48
CA THR A 115 11.79 7.60 4.70
C THR A 115 11.04 6.30 4.39
N PRO A 116 11.32 5.20 5.11
CA PRO A 116 10.64 3.93 4.90
C PRO A 116 9.12 4.06 4.98
N LEU A 117 8.43 3.35 4.09
CA LEU A 117 6.96 3.29 4.08
C LEU A 117 6.44 2.34 5.15
N GLY A 118 5.12 2.36 5.36
CA GLY A 118 4.44 1.49 6.33
C GLY A 118 4.48 0.00 5.96
N GLY A 119 4.64 -0.32 4.66
CA GLY A 119 4.75 -1.69 4.19
C GLY A 119 4.13 -1.91 2.81
N ILE A 120 3.66 -3.13 2.58
CA ILE A 120 3.00 -3.54 1.34
C ILE A 120 1.61 -4.14 1.61
N ALA A 121 0.74 -4.05 0.62
CA ALA A 121 -0.52 -4.78 0.55
C ALA A 121 -0.50 -5.69 -0.68
N ILE A 122 -1.16 -6.84 -0.62
CA ILE A 122 -1.17 -7.81 -1.72
C ILE A 122 -2.61 -8.04 -2.14
N TYR A 123 -2.92 -7.68 -3.39
CA TYR A 123 -4.17 -8.02 -4.04
C TYR A 123 -4.07 -9.39 -4.70
N ASN A 124 -5.19 -10.11 -4.75
CA ASN A 124 -5.27 -11.42 -5.42
C ASN A 124 -4.18 -12.41 -4.94
N ILE A 125 -3.99 -12.51 -3.64
CA ILE A 125 -2.98 -13.38 -3.03
C ILE A 125 -3.09 -14.86 -3.48
N SER A 126 -4.27 -15.29 -3.94
CA SER A 126 -4.49 -16.63 -4.50
C SER A 126 -3.63 -16.92 -5.73
N ALA A 127 -3.19 -15.90 -6.47
CA ALA A 127 -2.27 -16.10 -7.59
C ALA A 127 -0.91 -16.63 -7.12
N ASP A 128 -0.39 -16.17 -5.97
CA ASP A 128 0.84 -16.70 -5.38
C ASP A 128 0.68 -18.12 -4.78
N TYR A 129 -0.56 -18.53 -4.52
CA TYR A 129 -0.85 -19.89 -4.04
C TYR A 129 -0.66 -20.95 -5.12
N TYR A 130 -1.04 -20.65 -6.37
CA TYR A 130 -1.08 -21.61 -7.46
C TYR A 130 0.11 -21.58 -8.40
N ASP A 131 0.93 -20.55 -8.35
CA ASP A 131 1.99 -20.29 -9.34
C ASP A 131 3.33 -20.99 -9.05
N THR A 132 3.51 -21.57 -7.87
CA THR A 132 4.77 -22.16 -7.46
C THR A 132 4.62 -23.46 -6.69
N ASP A 133 5.66 -24.30 -6.67
CA ASP A 133 5.74 -25.52 -5.86
C ASP A 133 5.68 -25.24 -4.34
N ILE A 134 5.93 -23.99 -3.96
CA ILE A 134 5.90 -23.54 -2.55
C ILE A 134 4.75 -22.57 -2.37
N ILE A 135 3.78 -22.96 -1.57
CA ILE A 135 2.59 -22.16 -1.25
C ILE A 135 2.98 -20.77 -0.73
N TYR A 136 2.46 -19.71 -1.35
CA TYR A 136 2.74 -18.31 -1.01
C TYR A 136 4.23 -17.97 -0.98
N LYS A 137 5.02 -18.46 -1.91
CA LYS A 137 6.47 -18.25 -1.96
C LYS A 137 6.85 -16.77 -2.04
N GLN A 138 6.21 -16.02 -2.92
CA GLN A 138 6.49 -14.60 -3.11
C GLN A 138 6.05 -13.78 -1.88
N THR A 139 4.84 -14.02 -1.39
CA THR A 139 4.29 -13.37 -0.19
C THR A 139 5.16 -13.61 1.04
N ARG A 140 5.57 -14.86 1.27
CA ARG A 140 6.47 -15.22 2.37
C ARG A 140 7.83 -14.54 2.25
N GLY A 141 8.38 -14.48 1.05
CA GLY A 141 9.61 -13.75 0.77
C GLY A 141 9.50 -12.25 1.08
N GLY A 142 8.40 -11.62 0.69
CA GLY A 142 8.12 -10.22 1.01
C GLY A 142 8.02 -9.96 2.52
N ILE A 143 7.29 -10.81 3.24
CA ILE A 143 7.17 -10.72 4.71
C ILE A 143 8.54 -10.85 5.38
N GLN A 144 9.35 -11.83 4.99
CA GLN A 144 10.69 -12.03 5.53
C GLN A 144 11.61 -10.86 5.24
N PHE A 145 11.49 -10.26 4.05
CA PHE A 145 12.28 -9.11 3.68
C PHE A 145 11.93 -7.85 4.50
N LEU A 146 10.63 -7.60 4.72
CA LEU A 146 10.15 -6.46 5.52
C LEU A 146 10.37 -6.67 7.03
N ASN A 147 10.33 -7.91 7.50
CA ASN A 147 10.47 -8.28 8.92
C ASN A 147 11.50 -9.40 9.10
N PRO A 148 12.79 -9.12 9.01
CA PRO A 148 13.84 -10.15 9.12
C PRO A 148 13.79 -10.95 10.43
N ALA A 149 13.30 -10.33 11.53
CA ALA A 149 13.18 -10.99 12.83
C ALA A 149 12.06 -12.05 12.89
N SER A 150 11.13 -12.06 11.93
CA SER A 150 10.04 -13.05 11.85
C SER A 150 10.40 -14.29 11.04
N ALA A 151 11.63 -14.41 10.58
CA ALA A 151 12.13 -15.51 9.72
C ALA A 151 12.50 -16.79 10.53
N HIS A 152 11.87 -17.01 11.68
CA HIS A 152 12.11 -18.21 12.53
C HIS A 152 10.94 -19.16 12.51
#